data_304731cd76e6e5fffdb75604b361e57d
#
_entry.id   304731cd76e6e5fffdb75604b361e57d
#
_cell.length_a   1.000
_cell.length_b   1.000
_cell.length_c   1.000
_cell.angle_alpha   90.00
_cell.angle_beta   90.00
_cell.angle_gamma   90.00
#
_symmetry.space_group_name_H-M   'P 1'
#
loop_
_entity.id
_entity.type
_entity.pdbx_description
1 polymer ?
#
loop_
_entity_poly.entity_id
_entity_poly.type
_entity_poly.pdbx_seq_one_letter_code
_entity_poly.pdbx_strand_id
1 'polypeptide(L)'
;MRLLILGGTRFLGRAIAAQALMAGHDVTCAARGLAGEVPEGARLIRMDRDEPDGLAPLAGEQFDAVVDVSRHPGQVRRAVAALKPRAAHWTFVSTVSVYADNRTAGQRADTAPLRPPTGSEIEHSTEGIYGAAKVACEQAVGENAFICRAGLIAGPQDPTGRFTYWPARLDRGGEVLVPGAPDDAMQFIDVRDLAQWIVHAAQTRLTGCFDGIGPSFTRGEFLAECASAVGSRCTFTWTDRGFLESHDVRRWAGPRSLPLWLPLPDYAGFATRDTTPARDAGLRVRPLSETARDTLSWMRGRGGPVTGLSADEESAVLAAWHARPTPS
;
A
#
# COMPACT_ATOMS: atom_id res chain seq x y z
N MET A 1 3.96 23.86 10.01
CA MET A 1 4.72 23.75 8.75
C MET A 1 3.77 23.99 7.57
N ARG A 2 4.29 24.56 6.48
CA ARG A 2 3.63 24.59 5.18
C ARG A 2 4.00 23.30 4.42
N LEU A 3 3.05 22.40 4.29
CA LEU A 3 3.24 21.09 3.68
C LEU A 3 2.56 21.04 2.31
N LEU A 4 3.33 20.69 1.27
CA LEU A 4 2.81 20.39 -0.06
C LEU A 4 2.70 18.87 -0.25
N ILE A 5 1.54 18.40 -0.70
CA ILE A 5 1.32 17.02 -1.10
C ILE A 5 1.04 16.99 -2.60
N LEU A 6 1.96 16.42 -3.37
CA LEU A 6 1.79 16.16 -4.80
C LEU A 6 0.91 14.91 -4.98
N GLY A 7 -0.42 15.16 -5.01
CA GLY A 7 -1.49 14.21 -4.86
C GLY A 7 -2.52 14.72 -3.84
N GLY A 8 -2.95 13.88 -2.87
CA GLY A 8 -3.78 14.32 -1.74
C GLY A 8 -5.29 14.13 -1.91
N THR A 9 -5.76 13.69 -3.07
CA THR A 9 -7.20 13.49 -3.35
C THR A 9 -7.67 12.05 -3.16
N ARG A 10 -6.74 11.09 -3.01
CA ARG A 10 -7.08 9.67 -2.92
C ARG A 10 -6.19 8.92 -1.95
N PHE A 11 -6.76 7.97 -1.22
CA PHE A 11 -6.15 6.97 -0.35
C PHE A 11 -4.96 7.53 0.47
N LEU A 12 -3.72 7.02 0.26
CA LEU A 12 -2.56 7.44 1.07
C LEU A 12 -2.33 8.96 1.02
N GLY A 13 -2.37 9.58 -0.16
CA GLY A 13 -2.17 11.03 -0.26
C GLY A 13 -3.21 11.82 0.54
N ARG A 14 -4.47 11.37 0.51
CA ARG A 14 -5.56 11.97 1.30
C ARG A 14 -5.38 11.71 2.80
N ALA A 15 -4.91 10.51 3.18
CA ALA A 15 -4.61 10.19 4.57
C ALA A 15 -3.45 11.04 5.13
N ILE A 16 -2.40 11.27 4.33
CA ILE A 16 -1.28 12.17 4.69
C ILE A 16 -1.80 13.60 4.92
N ALA A 17 -2.65 14.10 4.01
CA ALA A 17 -3.24 15.43 4.15
C ALA A 17 -4.08 15.54 5.44
N ALA A 18 -4.92 14.56 5.73
CA ALA A 18 -5.72 14.52 6.93
C ALA A 18 -4.86 14.49 8.21
N GLN A 19 -3.83 13.65 8.25
CA GLN A 19 -2.91 13.57 9.38
C GLN A 19 -2.12 14.87 9.60
N ALA A 20 -1.69 15.50 8.52
CA ALA A 20 -0.98 16.78 8.60
C ALA A 20 -1.88 17.91 9.14
N LEU A 21 -3.15 17.97 8.72
CA LEU A 21 -4.14 18.92 9.27
C LEU A 21 -4.39 18.66 10.75
N MET A 22 -4.56 17.41 11.16
CA MET A 22 -4.74 17.04 12.57
C MET A 22 -3.53 17.42 13.43
N ALA A 23 -2.33 17.42 12.84
CA ALA A 23 -1.10 17.88 13.47
C ALA A 23 -0.92 19.42 13.44
N GLY A 24 -1.92 20.18 12.98
CA GLY A 24 -1.91 21.64 12.95
C GLY A 24 -1.05 22.25 11.83
N HIS A 25 -0.85 21.55 10.73
CA HIS A 25 -0.07 22.05 9.60
C HIS A 25 -0.94 22.77 8.55
N ASP A 26 -0.35 23.74 7.85
CA ASP A 26 -0.94 24.34 6.66
C ASP A 26 -0.70 23.41 5.46
N VAL A 27 -1.77 22.82 4.93
CA VAL A 27 -1.70 21.74 3.94
C VAL A 27 -2.20 22.21 2.59
N THR A 28 -1.33 22.13 1.60
CA THR A 28 -1.66 22.29 0.18
C THR A 28 -1.56 20.95 -0.53
N CYS A 29 -2.63 20.54 -1.19
CA CYS A 29 -2.65 19.40 -2.10
C CYS A 29 -2.60 19.88 -3.53
N ALA A 30 -1.69 19.37 -4.34
CA ALA A 30 -1.60 19.70 -5.76
C ALA A 30 -1.93 18.45 -6.60
N ALA A 31 -3.04 18.48 -7.32
CA ALA A 31 -3.59 17.36 -8.08
C ALA A 31 -4.57 17.82 -9.15
N ARG A 32 -4.89 16.94 -10.10
CA ARG A 32 -5.92 17.20 -11.14
C ARG A 32 -7.33 17.38 -10.56
N GLY A 33 -7.58 16.85 -9.36
CA GLY A 33 -8.91 16.90 -8.73
C GLY A 33 -9.94 15.92 -9.32
N LEU A 34 -9.50 14.92 -10.10
CA LEU A 34 -10.37 13.96 -10.78
C LEU A 34 -10.62 12.67 -9.96
N ALA A 35 -9.80 12.39 -8.96
CA ALA A 35 -9.81 11.10 -8.26
C ALA A 35 -10.51 11.14 -6.89
N GLY A 36 -11.01 12.28 -6.48
CA GLY A 36 -11.66 12.52 -5.19
C GLY A 36 -11.38 13.92 -4.66
N GLU A 37 -11.84 14.18 -3.44
CA GLU A 37 -11.70 15.45 -2.75
C GLU A 37 -10.57 15.43 -1.73
N VAL A 38 -9.94 16.56 -1.50
CA VAL A 38 -9.01 16.75 -0.39
C VAL A 38 -9.77 16.77 0.95
N PRO A 39 -9.11 16.47 2.09
CA PRO A 39 -9.72 16.68 3.40
C PRO A 39 -10.13 18.14 3.62
N GLU A 40 -11.19 18.34 4.40
CA GLU A 40 -11.61 19.65 4.84
C GLU A 40 -10.46 20.37 5.57
N GLY A 41 -10.22 21.63 5.24
CA GLY A 41 -9.09 22.42 5.74
C GLY A 41 -7.85 22.39 4.86
N ALA A 42 -7.72 21.46 3.90
CA ALA A 42 -6.64 21.49 2.94
C ALA A 42 -6.95 22.36 1.73
N ARG A 43 -5.98 23.15 1.28
CA ARG A 43 -6.07 23.91 0.02
C ARG A 43 -5.80 22.98 -1.17
N LEU A 44 -6.68 22.95 -2.17
CA LEU A 44 -6.45 22.26 -3.43
C LEU A 44 -5.95 23.23 -4.50
N ILE A 45 -4.77 22.96 -5.05
CA ILE A 45 -4.29 23.57 -6.30
C ILE A 45 -4.51 22.56 -7.42
N ARG A 46 -5.40 22.89 -8.37
CA ARG A 46 -5.64 22.05 -9.56
C ARG A 46 -4.51 22.23 -10.56
N MET A 47 -3.83 21.14 -10.88
CA MET A 47 -2.73 21.11 -11.83
C MET A 47 -2.52 19.71 -12.40
N ASP A 48 -1.99 19.64 -13.61
CA ASP A 48 -1.54 18.38 -14.23
C ASP A 48 -0.03 18.43 -14.44
N ARG A 49 0.70 17.51 -13.82
CA ARG A 49 2.16 17.41 -13.95
C ARG A 49 2.63 16.87 -15.31
N ASP A 50 1.72 16.38 -16.13
CA ASP A 50 2.04 15.91 -17.49
C ASP A 50 2.01 17.05 -18.51
N GLU A 51 1.39 18.20 -18.18
CA GLU A 51 1.41 19.40 -19.00
C GLU A 51 2.77 20.11 -18.91
N PRO A 52 3.22 20.80 -20.00
CA PRO A 52 4.49 21.52 -20.02
C PRO A 52 4.68 22.51 -18.87
N ASP A 53 3.66 23.31 -18.58
CA ASP A 53 3.64 24.31 -17.50
C ASP A 53 2.86 23.82 -16.27
N GLY A 54 2.71 22.52 -16.12
CA GLY A 54 1.87 21.91 -15.11
C GLY A 54 2.22 22.27 -13.66
N LEU A 55 3.46 22.71 -13.41
CA LEU A 55 3.92 23.17 -12.09
C LEU A 55 3.86 24.70 -11.90
N ALA A 56 3.47 25.46 -12.93
CA ALA A 56 3.37 26.93 -12.86
C ALA A 56 2.47 27.44 -11.71
N PRO A 57 1.36 26.76 -11.34
CA PRO A 57 0.53 27.18 -10.20
C PRO A 57 1.26 27.17 -8.84
N LEU A 58 2.42 26.50 -8.75
CA LEU A 58 3.28 26.45 -7.57
C LEU A 58 4.49 27.40 -7.67
N ALA A 59 4.59 28.18 -8.75
CA ALA A 59 5.68 29.13 -8.95
C ALA A 59 5.70 30.18 -7.82
N GLY A 60 6.87 30.43 -7.23
CA GLY A 60 7.00 31.39 -6.12
C GLY A 60 6.62 30.87 -4.73
N GLU A 61 5.93 29.74 -4.63
CA GLU A 61 5.60 29.14 -3.34
C GLU A 61 6.85 28.49 -2.70
N GLN A 62 6.94 28.57 -1.38
CA GLN A 62 7.95 27.89 -0.56
C GLN A 62 7.25 26.95 0.42
N PHE A 63 7.84 25.79 0.64
CA PHE A 63 7.28 24.80 1.54
C PHE A 63 8.34 24.31 2.54
N ASP A 64 7.91 24.07 3.78
CA ASP A 64 8.76 23.41 4.77
C ASP A 64 9.01 21.96 4.38
N ALA A 65 8.01 21.30 3.79
CA ALA A 65 8.16 19.94 3.29
C ALA A 65 7.27 19.67 2.07
N VAL A 66 7.77 18.80 1.19
CA VAL A 66 7.03 18.29 0.03
C VAL A 66 6.92 16.77 0.14
N VAL A 67 5.72 16.23 -0.04
CA VAL A 67 5.46 14.79 -0.12
C VAL A 67 4.99 14.46 -1.53
N ASP A 68 5.73 13.59 -2.23
CA ASP A 68 5.37 13.14 -3.58
C ASP A 68 4.94 11.67 -3.56
N VAL A 69 3.69 11.40 -3.96
CA VAL A 69 3.11 10.04 -4.05
C VAL A 69 3.04 9.52 -5.49
N SER A 70 3.68 10.19 -6.45
CA SER A 70 3.63 9.77 -7.87
C SER A 70 4.34 8.43 -8.10
N ARG A 71 3.84 7.74 -9.13
CA ARG A 71 4.49 6.55 -9.68
C ARG A 71 5.17 6.78 -11.03
N HIS A 72 5.04 8.00 -11.58
CA HIS A 72 5.48 8.34 -12.93
C HIS A 72 6.83 9.07 -12.91
N PRO A 73 7.91 8.49 -13.49
CA PRO A 73 9.25 9.08 -13.44
C PRO A 73 9.32 10.50 -13.98
N GLY A 74 8.64 10.80 -15.08
CA GLY A 74 8.60 12.16 -15.65
C GLY A 74 8.00 13.18 -14.71
N GLN A 75 6.89 12.85 -14.05
CA GLN A 75 6.26 13.73 -13.05
C GLN A 75 7.20 14.00 -11.87
N VAL A 76 7.93 12.98 -11.40
CA VAL A 76 8.87 13.12 -10.28
C VAL A 76 10.06 13.98 -10.68
N ARG A 77 10.67 13.74 -11.86
CA ARG A 77 11.78 14.56 -12.36
C ARG A 77 11.41 16.04 -12.45
N ARG A 78 10.26 16.35 -13.06
CA ARG A 78 9.76 17.74 -13.18
C ARG A 78 9.51 18.38 -11.81
N ALA A 79 8.87 17.64 -10.89
CA ALA A 79 8.58 18.15 -9.55
C ALA A 79 9.86 18.40 -8.74
N VAL A 80 10.83 17.50 -8.79
CA VAL A 80 12.12 17.66 -8.11
C VAL A 80 12.88 18.88 -8.66
N ALA A 81 12.98 19.00 -9.99
CA ALA A 81 13.67 20.13 -10.61
C ALA A 81 13.03 21.49 -10.23
N ALA A 82 11.72 21.55 -10.19
CA ALA A 82 11.00 22.79 -9.93
C ALA A 82 10.89 23.15 -8.43
N LEU A 83 10.73 22.17 -7.55
CA LEU A 83 10.29 22.39 -6.16
C LEU A 83 11.38 22.07 -5.12
N LYS A 84 12.29 21.14 -5.37
CA LYS A 84 13.29 20.73 -4.38
C LYS A 84 14.17 21.90 -3.89
N PRO A 85 14.58 22.87 -4.72
CA PRO A 85 15.30 24.06 -4.25
C PRO A 85 14.50 24.98 -3.32
N ARG A 86 13.18 24.79 -3.25
CA ARG A 86 12.24 25.61 -2.47
C ARG A 86 11.56 24.83 -1.35
N ALA A 87 12.05 23.63 -1.03
CA ALA A 87 11.56 22.77 0.01
C ALA A 87 12.68 22.45 1.01
N ALA A 88 12.41 22.64 2.31
CA ALA A 88 13.40 22.30 3.32
C ALA A 88 13.50 20.78 3.58
N HIS A 89 12.47 20.01 3.22
CA HIS A 89 12.45 18.56 3.31
C HIS A 89 11.67 17.96 2.13
N TRP A 90 12.11 16.78 1.67
CA TRP A 90 11.45 16.02 0.62
C TRP A 90 11.15 14.61 1.07
N THR A 91 9.90 14.20 0.96
CA THR A 91 9.46 12.82 1.14
C THR A 91 9.01 12.24 -0.20
N PHE A 92 9.51 11.08 -0.55
CA PHE A 92 9.04 10.33 -1.70
C PHE A 92 8.42 8.98 -1.26
N VAL A 93 7.15 8.77 -1.61
CA VAL A 93 6.50 7.47 -1.36
C VAL A 93 6.85 6.52 -2.50
N SER A 94 7.79 5.62 -2.21
CA SER A 94 8.20 4.52 -3.09
C SER A 94 7.42 3.23 -2.78
N THR A 95 7.97 2.08 -3.07
CA THR A 95 7.32 0.76 -2.92
C THR A 95 8.35 -0.34 -2.67
N VAL A 96 7.98 -1.38 -1.96
CA VAL A 96 8.80 -2.61 -1.84
C VAL A 96 8.95 -3.35 -3.18
N SER A 97 8.18 -3.01 -4.21
CA SER A 97 8.35 -3.57 -5.56
C SER A 97 9.64 -3.13 -6.26
N VAL A 98 10.40 -2.19 -5.69
CA VAL A 98 11.73 -1.78 -6.19
C VAL A 98 12.78 -2.88 -6.02
N TYR A 99 12.56 -3.84 -5.12
CA TYR A 99 13.53 -4.89 -4.84
C TYR A 99 13.60 -5.94 -5.95
N ALA A 100 14.82 -6.35 -6.26
CA ALA A 100 15.08 -7.38 -7.26
C ALA A 100 14.84 -8.80 -6.71
N ASP A 101 15.07 -9.00 -5.41
CA ASP A 101 14.90 -10.27 -4.73
C ASP A 101 13.66 -10.25 -3.83
N ASN A 102 12.71 -11.12 -4.14
CA ASN A 102 11.50 -11.33 -3.36
C ASN A 102 11.54 -12.64 -2.55
N ARG A 103 12.62 -13.44 -2.62
CA ARG A 103 12.72 -14.75 -1.96
C ARG A 103 13.34 -14.68 -0.57
N THR A 104 14.41 -13.90 -0.43
CA THR A 104 15.17 -13.84 0.81
C THR A 104 14.39 -13.14 1.92
N ALA A 105 14.14 -13.87 3.01
CA ALA A 105 13.47 -13.34 4.19
C ALA A 105 14.38 -12.37 4.98
N GLY A 106 13.78 -11.45 5.74
CA GLY A 106 14.48 -10.57 6.65
C GLY A 106 15.33 -9.46 5.99
N GLN A 107 15.14 -9.23 4.68
CA GLN A 107 15.86 -8.15 3.99
C GLN A 107 15.48 -6.77 4.52
N ARG A 108 16.44 -5.84 4.46
CA ARG A 108 16.32 -4.45 4.92
C ARG A 108 16.42 -3.49 3.75
N ALA A 109 15.86 -2.30 3.91
CA ALA A 109 15.86 -1.26 2.89
C ALA A 109 17.26 -0.78 2.48
N ASP A 110 18.22 -0.79 3.42
CA ASP A 110 19.60 -0.32 3.24
C ASP A 110 20.52 -1.34 2.53
N THR A 111 20.14 -2.63 2.50
CA THR A 111 21.01 -3.70 1.98
C THR A 111 20.41 -4.50 0.84
N ALA A 112 19.08 -4.50 0.70
CA ALA A 112 18.40 -5.29 -0.32
C ALA A 112 18.69 -4.77 -1.74
N PRO A 113 19.00 -5.66 -2.70
CA PRO A 113 19.29 -5.27 -4.07
C PRO A 113 18.05 -4.67 -4.76
N LEU A 114 18.27 -3.59 -5.50
CA LEU A 114 17.22 -2.95 -6.29
C LEU A 114 17.19 -3.50 -7.72
N ARG A 115 16.00 -3.43 -8.32
CA ARG A 115 15.83 -3.64 -9.75
C ARG A 115 16.61 -2.56 -10.52
N PRO A 116 17.07 -2.84 -11.75
CA PRO A 116 17.52 -1.79 -12.65
C PRO A 116 16.41 -0.75 -12.84
N PRO A 117 16.73 0.56 -12.85
CA PRO A 117 15.77 1.62 -13.15
C PRO A 117 15.29 1.53 -14.60
N THR A 118 14.15 2.14 -14.90
CA THR A 118 13.77 2.42 -16.30
C THR A 118 14.69 3.48 -16.91
N GLY A 119 14.79 3.47 -18.22
CA GLY A 119 15.52 4.53 -18.96
C GLY A 119 14.95 5.93 -18.71
N SER A 120 15.76 6.94 -18.97
CA SER A 120 15.42 8.35 -18.74
C SER A 120 14.29 8.85 -19.64
N GLU A 121 14.05 8.20 -20.77
CA GLU A 121 12.99 8.48 -21.73
C GLU A 121 11.61 8.07 -21.24
N ILE A 122 11.54 7.20 -20.20
CA ILE A 122 10.25 6.72 -19.68
C ILE A 122 9.63 7.80 -18.80
N GLU A 123 8.52 8.35 -19.26
CA GLU A 123 7.71 9.34 -18.56
C GLU A 123 6.69 8.71 -17.62
N HIS A 124 6.04 7.62 -18.07
CA HIS A 124 4.93 7.00 -17.38
C HIS A 124 5.22 5.54 -16.97
N SER A 125 4.85 5.21 -15.75
CA SER A 125 4.88 3.83 -15.26
C SER A 125 3.66 3.06 -15.77
N THR A 126 3.91 1.82 -16.20
CA THR A 126 2.90 0.80 -16.47
C THR A 126 3.01 -0.33 -15.46
N GLU A 127 2.07 -1.27 -15.43
CA GLU A 127 2.09 -2.39 -14.48
C GLU A 127 3.37 -3.23 -14.61
N GLY A 128 3.79 -3.58 -15.83
CA GLY A 128 4.96 -4.43 -16.08
C GLY A 128 6.31 -3.82 -15.69
N ILE A 129 6.41 -2.50 -15.62
CA ILE A 129 7.65 -1.77 -15.27
C ILE A 129 7.56 -1.01 -13.95
N TYR A 130 6.49 -1.21 -13.18
CA TYR A 130 6.20 -0.40 -11.98
C TYR A 130 7.38 -0.32 -11.00
N GLY A 131 7.98 -1.45 -10.63
CA GLY A 131 9.12 -1.47 -9.71
C GLY A 131 10.33 -0.71 -10.27
N ALA A 132 10.70 -0.96 -11.52
CA ALA A 132 11.82 -0.26 -12.20
C ALA A 132 11.55 1.25 -12.35
N ALA A 133 10.32 1.64 -12.67
CA ALA A 133 9.91 3.05 -12.74
C ALA A 133 10.01 3.74 -11.37
N LYS A 134 9.66 3.05 -10.29
CA LYS A 134 9.82 3.60 -8.92
C LYS A 134 11.29 3.73 -8.53
N VAL A 135 12.19 2.83 -8.97
CA VAL A 135 13.64 3.00 -8.79
C VAL A 135 14.12 4.26 -9.52
N ALA A 136 13.69 4.49 -10.76
CA ALA A 136 14.01 5.72 -11.50
C ALA A 136 13.48 6.99 -10.79
N CYS A 137 12.33 6.91 -10.15
CA CYS A 137 11.83 8.00 -9.30
C CYS A 137 12.72 8.25 -8.08
N GLU A 138 13.15 7.19 -7.36
CA GLU A 138 14.06 7.32 -6.21
C GLU A 138 15.38 7.99 -6.62
N GLN A 139 15.93 7.59 -7.76
CA GLN A 139 17.16 8.22 -8.32
C GLN A 139 16.96 9.69 -8.65
N ALA A 140 15.82 10.07 -9.22
CA ALA A 140 15.51 11.47 -9.51
C ALA A 140 15.37 12.31 -8.23
N VAL A 141 14.84 11.74 -7.15
CA VAL A 141 14.73 12.39 -5.85
C VAL A 141 16.11 12.58 -5.20
N GLY A 142 16.99 11.58 -5.29
CA GLY A 142 18.33 11.62 -4.73
C GLY A 142 18.38 11.44 -3.21
N GLU A 143 19.59 11.63 -2.64
CA GLU A 143 19.90 11.18 -1.28
C GLU A 143 19.26 12.03 -0.17
N ASN A 144 19.24 13.34 -0.25
CA ASN A 144 18.75 14.21 0.82
C ASN A 144 17.22 14.25 0.89
N ALA A 145 16.60 13.09 1.09
CA ALA A 145 15.16 12.91 1.18
C ALA A 145 14.80 11.71 2.06
N PHE A 146 13.58 11.67 2.52
CA PHE A 146 12.97 10.49 3.09
C PHE A 146 12.30 9.67 1.98
N ILE A 147 12.85 8.49 1.71
CA ILE A 147 12.29 7.54 0.74
C ILE A 147 11.57 6.44 1.51
N CYS A 148 10.25 6.48 1.45
CA CYS A 148 9.37 5.50 2.09
C CYS A 148 9.00 4.41 1.08
N ARG A 149 9.62 3.23 1.14
CA ARG A 149 9.26 2.07 0.34
C ARG A 149 8.06 1.37 0.97
N ALA A 150 6.88 1.83 0.61
CA ALA A 150 5.63 1.30 1.15
C ALA A 150 5.42 -0.15 0.73
N GLY A 151 5.00 -0.99 1.68
CA GLY A 151 4.50 -2.34 1.43
C GLY A 151 3.06 -2.33 0.93
N LEU A 152 2.33 -3.41 1.19
CA LEU A 152 0.89 -3.44 0.99
C LEU A 152 0.23 -2.45 1.96
N ILE A 153 -0.44 -1.45 1.42
CA ILE A 153 -1.18 -0.49 2.24
C ILE A 153 -2.62 -0.97 2.36
N ALA A 154 -3.10 -1.07 3.59
CA ALA A 154 -4.44 -1.56 3.96
C ALA A 154 -5.24 -0.46 4.68
N GLY A 155 -6.54 -0.69 4.85
CA GLY A 155 -7.38 0.18 5.67
C GLY A 155 -8.54 0.81 4.92
N PRO A 156 -9.27 1.71 5.57
CA PRO A 156 -10.39 2.43 4.97
C PRO A 156 -9.96 3.18 3.70
N GLN A 157 -10.81 3.16 2.67
CA GLN A 157 -10.58 3.78 1.35
C GLN A 157 -9.51 3.07 0.49
N ASP A 158 -9.07 1.84 0.82
CA ASP A 158 -8.20 1.07 -0.06
C ASP A 158 -8.89 0.83 -1.42
N PRO A 159 -8.35 1.42 -2.52
CA PRO A 159 -8.97 1.28 -3.83
C PRO A 159 -8.75 -0.10 -4.45
N THR A 160 -7.89 -0.91 -3.88
CA THR A 160 -7.54 -2.23 -4.43
C THR A 160 -8.45 -3.34 -3.92
N GLY A 161 -9.07 -3.14 -2.75
CA GLY A 161 -9.93 -4.12 -2.09
C GLY A 161 -9.22 -5.38 -1.58
N ARG A 162 -7.88 -5.47 -1.71
CA ARG A 162 -7.14 -6.70 -1.38
C ARG A 162 -7.22 -7.06 0.10
N PHE A 163 -7.01 -6.07 0.97
CA PHE A 163 -7.20 -6.27 2.41
C PHE A 163 -8.69 -6.30 2.75
N THR A 164 -9.49 -5.40 2.19
CA THR A 164 -10.92 -5.21 2.47
C THR A 164 -11.74 -6.48 2.27
N TYR A 165 -11.34 -7.34 1.32
CA TYR A 165 -11.98 -8.64 1.06
C TYR A 165 -12.07 -9.48 2.34
N TRP A 166 -10.99 -9.58 3.11
CA TRP A 166 -10.93 -10.50 4.25
C TRP A 166 -11.86 -10.12 5.40
N PRO A 167 -11.86 -8.88 5.96
CA PRO A 167 -12.84 -8.49 6.96
C PRO A 167 -14.28 -8.67 6.48
N ALA A 168 -14.55 -8.34 5.21
CA ALA A 168 -15.88 -8.50 4.62
C ALA A 168 -16.29 -9.96 4.46
N ARG A 169 -15.38 -10.82 4.03
CA ARG A 169 -15.63 -12.25 3.92
C ARG A 169 -15.87 -12.89 5.29
N LEU A 170 -15.03 -12.53 6.26
CA LEU A 170 -15.10 -13.07 7.62
C LEU A 170 -16.37 -12.61 8.35
N ASP A 171 -16.86 -11.39 8.13
CA ASP A 171 -18.11 -10.88 8.69
C ASP A 171 -19.33 -11.78 8.37
N ARG A 172 -19.31 -12.48 7.23
CA ARG A 172 -20.36 -13.46 6.85
C ARG A 172 -20.33 -14.74 7.68
N GLY A 173 -19.21 -15.04 8.34
CA GLY A 173 -19.04 -16.28 9.11
C GLY A 173 -18.99 -17.55 8.27
N GLY A 174 -19.18 -18.68 8.94
CA GLY A 174 -19.24 -20.01 8.33
C GLY A 174 -17.88 -20.51 7.85
N GLU A 175 -17.92 -21.41 6.86
CA GLU A 175 -16.73 -21.99 6.27
C GLU A 175 -16.08 -21.01 5.27
N VAL A 176 -14.78 -20.79 5.40
CA VAL A 176 -13.98 -19.85 4.62
C VAL A 176 -12.91 -20.58 3.83
N LEU A 177 -12.91 -20.40 2.53
CA LEU A 177 -11.86 -20.92 1.63
C LEU A 177 -10.58 -20.09 1.81
N VAL A 178 -9.48 -20.76 2.18
CA VAL A 178 -8.19 -20.11 2.42
C VAL A 178 -7.08 -20.75 1.58
N PRO A 179 -6.28 -19.93 0.85
CA PRO A 179 -5.18 -20.46 0.04
C PRO A 179 -3.92 -20.71 0.88
N GLY A 180 -3.19 -21.77 0.54
CA GLY A 180 -1.87 -22.07 1.11
C GLY A 180 -1.92 -22.70 2.49
N ALA A 181 -1.01 -22.30 3.38
CA ALA A 181 -0.84 -22.85 4.70
C ALA A 181 -1.05 -21.81 5.81
N PRO A 182 -1.41 -22.24 7.04
CA PRO A 182 -1.54 -21.34 8.19
C PRO A 182 -0.30 -20.50 8.45
N ASP A 183 0.88 -21.08 8.22
CA ASP A 183 2.18 -20.45 8.52
C ASP A 183 2.69 -19.54 7.39
N ASP A 184 1.96 -19.42 6.27
CA ASP A 184 2.33 -18.49 5.20
C ASP A 184 2.41 -17.07 5.71
N ALA A 185 3.53 -16.39 5.45
CA ALA A 185 3.75 -15.04 5.93
C ALA A 185 2.87 -14.01 5.20
N MET A 186 2.41 -13.02 5.96
CA MET A 186 1.69 -11.85 5.50
C MET A 186 2.27 -10.59 6.13
N GLN A 187 2.35 -9.52 5.35
CA GLN A 187 2.86 -8.25 5.84
C GLN A 187 2.13 -7.10 5.14
N PHE A 188 1.66 -6.13 5.91
CA PHE A 188 0.96 -4.94 5.42
C PHE A 188 1.12 -3.78 6.41
N ILE A 189 0.64 -2.59 6.03
CA ILE A 189 0.58 -1.42 6.90
C ILE A 189 -0.77 -0.72 6.76
N ASP A 190 -1.31 -0.23 7.88
CA ASP A 190 -2.49 0.64 7.84
C ASP A 190 -2.14 1.98 7.21
N VAL A 191 -2.99 2.45 6.31
CA VAL A 191 -2.81 3.72 5.59
C VAL A 191 -2.64 4.92 6.53
N ARG A 192 -3.28 4.88 7.69
CA ARG A 192 -3.23 5.95 8.71
C ARG A 192 -1.90 5.96 9.44
N ASP A 193 -1.33 4.78 9.73
CA ASP A 193 -0.03 4.65 10.40
C ASP A 193 1.10 5.09 9.46
N LEU A 194 1.02 4.67 8.20
CA LEU A 194 1.95 5.13 7.17
C LEU A 194 1.87 6.64 6.97
N ALA A 195 0.66 7.20 6.91
CA ALA A 195 0.45 8.64 6.78
C ALA A 195 1.00 9.41 7.99
N GLN A 196 0.75 8.93 9.20
CA GLN A 196 1.28 9.52 10.43
C GLN A 196 2.81 9.53 10.43
N TRP A 197 3.44 8.43 10.05
CA TRP A 197 4.89 8.34 9.99
C TRP A 197 5.50 9.24 8.91
N ILE A 198 4.86 9.39 7.75
CA ILE A 198 5.28 10.34 6.70
C ILE A 198 5.22 11.78 7.20
N VAL A 199 4.18 12.15 7.95
CA VAL A 199 4.09 13.49 8.58
C VAL A 199 5.17 13.66 9.64
N HIS A 200 5.42 12.65 10.47
CA HIS A 200 6.51 12.65 11.45
C HIS A 200 7.88 12.83 10.77
N ALA A 201 8.14 12.13 9.68
CA ALA A 201 9.38 12.26 8.91
C ALA A 201 9.58 13.69 8.37
N ALA A 202 8.51 14.33 7.92
CA ALA A 202 8.56 15.74 7.50
C ALA A 202 8.86 16.69 8.68
N GLN A 203 8.26 16.46 9.85
CA GLN A 203 8.46 17.27 11.06
C GLN A 203 9.89 17.15 11.61
N THR A 204 10.46 15.96 11.59
CA THR A 204 11.81 15.67 12.10
C THR A 204 12.89 15.80 11.05
N ARG A 205 12.52 16.09 9.79
CA ARG A 205 13.42 16.11 8.63
C ARG A 205 14.20 14.80 8.48
N LEU A 206 13.52 13.67 8.73
CA LEU A 206 14.12 12.36 8.58
C LEU A 206 14.57 12.14 7.13
N THR A 207 15.78 11.63 6.93
CA THR A 207 16.32 11.28 5.61
C THR A 207 16.74 9.82 5.57
N GLY A 208 16.88 9.27 4.37
CA GLY A 208 17.25 7.88 4.15
C GLY A 208 16.12 7.03 3.56
N CYS A 209 16.43 5.76 3.31
CA CYS A 209 15.50 4.80 2.73
C CYS A 209 15.00 3.83 3.81
N PHE A 210 13.69 3.67 3.89
CA PHE A 210 13.06 2.78 4.87
C PHE A 210 11.88 2.02 4.26
N ASP A 211 11.64 0.80 4.75
CA ASP A 211 10.45 0.06 4.40
C ASP A 211 9.25 0.53 5.24
N GLY A 212 8.30 1.19 4.59
CA GLY A 212 7.03 1.60 5.18
C GLY A 212 6.04 0.46 5.23
N ILE A 213 6.28 -0.52 6.11
CA ILE A 213 5.47 -1.72 6.24
C ILE A 213 5.36 -2.12 7.71
N GLY A 214 4.27 -2.78 8.09
CA GLY A 214 4.05 -3.26 9.46
C GLY A 214 4.77 -4.58 9.77
N PRO A 215 4.54 -5.17 10.93
CA PRO A 215 5.10 -6.47 11.31
C PRO A 215 4.58 -7.58 10.38
N SER A 216 5.33 -8.67 10.31
CA SER A 216 4.89 -9.90 9.66
C SER A 216 3.98 -10.69 10.60
N PHE A 217 2.93 -11.30 10.04
CA PHE A 217 2.01 -12.23 10.68
C PHE A 217 2.03 -13.55 9.92
N THR A 218 1.62 -14.63 10.55
CA THR A 218 1.19 -15.80 9.80
C THR A 218 -0.21 -15.58 9.23
N ARG A 219 -0.57 -16.25 8.13
CA ARG A 219 -1.92 -16.18 7.55
C ARG A 219 -2.99 -16.64 8.54
N GLY A 220 -2.67 -17.66 9.35
CA GLY A 220 -3.55 -18.14 10.41
C GLY A 220 -3.83 -17.08 11.47
N GLU A 221 -2.79 -16.40 11.99
CA GLU A 221 -2.93 -15.30 12.94
C GLU A 221 -3.76 -14.15 12.35
N PHE A 222 -3.44 -13.74 11.11
CA PHE A 222 -4.18 -12.71 10.40
C PHE A 222 -5.68 -13.00 10.31
N LEU A 223 -6.05 -14.21 9.88
CA LEU A 223 -7.46 -14.58 9.72
C LEU A 223 -8.18 -14.70 11.06
N ALA A 224 -7.53 -15.30 12.07
CA ALA A 224 -8.09 -15.46 13.40
C ALA A 224 -8.33 -14.10 14.08
N GLU A 225 -7.36 -13.19 14.01
CA GLU A 225 -7.50 -11.85 14.58
C GLU A 225 -8.56 -11.02 13.84
N CYS A 226 -8.59 -11.08 12.49
CA CYS A 226 -9.65 -10.42 11.72
C CYS A 226 -11.04 -10.96 12.06
N ALA A 227 -11.23 -12.28 12.13
CA ALA A 227 -12.51 -12.90 12.49
C ALA A 227 -12.97 -12.48 13.89
N SER A 228 -12.05 -12.49 14.85
CA SER A 228 -12.33 -12.00 16.22
C SER A 228 -12.70 -10.51 16.21
N ALA A 229 -11.98 -9.69 15.46
CA ALA A 229 -12.20 -8.25 15.38
C ALA A 229 -13.58 -7.88 14.81
N VAL A 230 -14.10 -8.67 13.86
CA VAL A 230 -15.43 -8.46 13.27
C VAL A 230 -16.55 -9.20 14.02
N GLY A 231 -16.21 -9.94 15.10
CA GLY A 231 -17.19 -10.66 15.95
C GLY A 231 -17.76 -11.90 15.28
N SER A 232 -17.04 -12.52 14.36
CA SER A 232 -17.52 -13.64 13.56
C SER A 232 -16.92 -14.98 13.98
N ARG A 233 -17.68 -16.07 13.75
CA ARG A 233 -17.20 -17.45 13.91
C ARG A 233 -16.98 -18.07 12.54
N CYS A 234 -15.72 -18.42 12.25
CA CYS A 234 -15.30 -19.00 10.98
C CYS A 234 -14.62 -20.35 11.20
N THR A 235 -14.80 -21.25 10.23
CA THR A 235 -13.96 -22.43 10.05
C THR A 235 -13.12 -22.24 8.80
N PHE A 236 -11.82 -22.44 8.89
CA PHE A 236 -10.90 -22.19 7.77
C PHE A 236 -10.60 -23.51 7.03
N THR A 237 -10.96 -23.57 5.76
CA THR A 237 -10.63 -24.68 4.86
C THR A 237 -9.42 -24.29 4.04
N TRP A 238 -8.26 -24.84 4.43
CA TRP A 238 -6.98 -24.62 3.77
C TRP A 238 -6.89 -25.45 2.50
N THR A 239 -6.57 -24.78 1.40
CA THR A 239 -6.55 -25.39 0.08
C THR A 239 -5.21 -25.18 -0.60
N ASP A 240 -4.72 -26.23 -1.27
CA ASP A 240 -3.47 -26.16 -1.99
C ASP A 240 -3.57 -25.34 -3.28
N ARG A 241 -2.40 -24.89 -3.73
CA ARG A 241 -2.25 -24.07 -4.93
C ARG A 241 -2.80 -24.75 -6.19
N GLY A 242 -2.45 -26.04 -6.38
CA GLY A 242 -2.81 -26.76 -7.60
C GLY A 242 -4.32 -26.90 -7.74
N PHE A 243 -5.01 -27.17 -6.63
CA PHE A 243 -6.46 -27.23 -6.60
C PHE A 243 -7.09 -25.87 -6.98
N LEU A 244 -6.65 -24.78 -6.35
CA LEU A 244 -7.20 -23.46 -6.61
C LEU A 244 -7.00 -23.03 -8.06
N GLU A 245 -5.81 -23.26 -8.61
CA GLU A 245 -5.49 -22.95 -10.02
C GLU A 245 -6.31 -23.80 -10.99
N SER A 246 -6.58 -25.08 -10.69
CA SER A 246 -7.43 -25.94 -11.52
C SER A 246 -8.91 -25.54 -11.51
N HIS A 247 -9.32 -24.70 -10.56
CA HIS A 247 -10.67 -24.14 -10.45
C HIS A 247 -10.71 -22.64 -10.83
N ASP A 248 -9.74 -22.16 -11.59
CA ASP A 248 -9.63 -20.76 -12.07
C ASP A 248 -9.64 -19.72 -10.97
N VAL A 249 -9.20 -20.05 -9.75
CA VAL A 249 -9.03 -19.10 -8.66
C VAL A 249 -7.70 -18.38 -8.81
N ARG A 250 -7.77 -17.08 -9.04
CA ARG A 250 -6.59 -16.23 -9.25
C ARG A 250 -5.95 -15.83 -7.93
N ARG A 251 -4.69 -15.43 -8.01
CA ARG A 251 -3.93 -14.89 -6.88
C ARG A 251 -4.04 -13.37 -6.81
N TRP A 252 -3.76 -12.83 -5.65
CA TRP A 252 -3.42 -11.45 -5.36
C TRP A 252 -4.57 -10.45 -5.45
N ALA A 253 -5.28 -10.33 -6.56
CA ALA A 253 -6.33 -9.34 -6.76
C ALA A 253 -7.17 -9.63 -8.00
N GLY A 254 -8.26 -8.87 -8.16
CA GLY A 254 -9.16 -8.94 -9.28
C GLY A 254 -10.36 -9.88 -9.05
N PRO A 255 -11.23 -10.02 -10.03
CA PRO A 255 -12.37 -10.91 -9.93
C PRO A 255 -11.92 -12.38 -9.86
N ARG A 256 -12.71 -13.21 -9.19
CA ARG A 256 -12.46 -14.63 -8.97
C ARG A 256 -11.04 -14.90 -8.42
N SER A 257 -10.65 -14.17 -7.37
CA SER A 257 -9.34 -14.29 -6.74
C SER A 257 -9.44 -14.58 -5.25
N LEU A 258 -8.33 -15.04 -4.66
CA LEU A 258 -8.10 -14.97 -3.22
C LEU A 258 -7.04 -13.89 -2.97
N PRO A 259 -7.46 -12.71 -2.51
CA PRO A 259 -6.56 -11.59 -2.31
C PRO A 259 -5.47 -11.88 -1.28
N LEU A 260 -4.31 -11.22 -1.43
CA LEU A 260 -3.12 -11.41 -0.59
C LEU A 260 -2.48 -12.80 -0.66
N TRP A 261 -2.90 -13.63 -1.59
CA TRP A 261 -2.28 -14.92 -1.84
C TRP A 261 -1.03 -14.74 -2.71
N LEU A 262 0.15 -14.93 -2.11
CA LEU A 262 1.45 -14.78 -2.76
C LEU A 262 1.90 -16.10 -3.42
N PRO A 263 2.64 -16.03 -4.54
CA PRO A 263 3.23 -17.22 -5.17
C PRO A 263 4.50 -17.67 -4.41
N LEU A 264 4.33 -18.46 -3.37
CA LEU A 264 5.42 -19.04 -2.62
C LEU A 264 6.07 -20.23 -3.39
N PRO A 265 7.40 -20.48 -3.25
CA PRO A 265 8.34 -19.75 -2.37
C PRO A 265 8.93 -18.47 -2.99
N ASP A 266 8.59 -18.12 -4.23
CA ASP A 266 9.23 -17.01 -4.97
C ASP A 266 9.05 -15.64 -4.31
N TYR A 267 8.01 -15.49 -3.49
CA TYR A 267 7.66 -14.25 -2.78
C TYR A 267 7.75 -14.37 -1.24
N ALA A 268 8.50 -15.34 -0.73
CA ALA A 268 8.64 -15.53 0.72
C ALA A 268 9.22 -14.28 1.41
N GLY A 269 10.21 -13.63 0.80
CA GLY A 269 10.84 -12.41 1.32
C GLY A 269 9.98 -11.16 1.20
N PHE A 270 8.98 -11.16 0.31
CA PHE A 270 8.09 -10.00 0.12
C PHE A 270 7.26 -9.67 1.37
N ALA A 271 6.87 -10.69 2.14
CA ALA A 271 6.02 -10.57 3.33
C ALA A 271 6.79 -10.81 4.65
N THR A 272 8.12 -10.79 4.61
CA THR A 272 8.99 -11.04 5.78
C THR A 272 10.13 -10.03 5.88
N ARG A 273 9.91 -8.80 5.47
CA ARG A 273 10.94 -7.74 5.54
C ARG A 273 11.18 -7.31 6.98
N ASP A 274 12.45 -6.97 7.30
CA ASP A 274 12.82 -6.44 8.61
C ASP A 274 12.34 -4.99 8.77
N THR A 275 11.40 -4.79 9.67
CA THR A 275 10.81 -3.47 9.98
C THR A 275 11.51 -2.72 11.09
N THR A 276 12.56 -3.30 11.71
CA THR A 276 13.28 -2.69 12.82
C THR A 276 13.77 -1.28 12.49
N PRO A 277 14.44 -1.02 11.34
CA PRO A 277 14.91 0.33 11.02
C PRO A 277 13.79 1.37 10.95
N ALA A 278 12.62 1.00 10.41
CA ALA A 278 11.48 1.91 10.33
C ALA A 278 10.89 2.20 11.71
N ARG A 279 10.80 1.18 12.58
CA ARG A 279 10.33 1.35 13.99
C ARG A 279 11.28 2.22 14.80
N ASP A 280 12.58 2.05 14.65
CA ASP A 280 13.61 2.87 15.30
C ASP A 280 13.54 4.32 14.81
N ALA A 281 13.18 4.52 13.52
CA ALA A 281 12.92 5.82 12.92
C ALA A 281 11.50 6.36 13.18
N GLY A 282 10.78 5.81 14.15
CA GLY A 282 9.51 6.35 14.64
C GLY A 282 8.24 5.79 14.01
N LEU A 283 8.31 4.77 13.14
CA LEU A 283 7.11 4.10 12.66
C LEU A 283 6.39 3.44 13.85
N ARG A 284 5.10 3.72 13.98
CA ARG A 284 4.20 3.06 14.94
C ARG A 284 3.05 2.45 14.17
N VAL A 285 2.61 1.25 14.58
CA VAL A 285 1.53 0.53 13.93
C VAL A 285 0.44 0.19 14.94
N ARG A 286 -0.79 0.30 14.50
CA ARG A 286 -1.97 -0.07 15.28
C ARG A 286 -2.17 -1.58 15.29
N PRO A 287 -2.97 -2.13 16.23
CA PRO A 287 -3.38 -3.51 16.18
C PRO A 287 -4.13 -3.84 14.88
N LEU A 288 -3.91 -5.05 14.34
CA LEU A 288 -4.61 -5.54 13.16
C LEU A 288 -6.14 -5.49 13.33
N SER A 289 -6.62 -5.82 14.54
CA SER A 289 -8.04 -5.80 14.90
C SER A 289 -8.71 -4.44 14.69
N GLU A 290 -7.97 -3.35 14.90
CA GLU A 290 -8.46 -1.98 14.66
C GLU A 290 -8.56 -1.71 13.15
N THR A 291 -7.52 -2.06 12.37
CA THR A 291 -7.56 -1.95 10.92
C THR A 291 -8.70 -2.76 10.30
N ALA A 292 -8.92 -3.98 10.79
CA ALA A 292 -9.98 -4.85 10.28
C ALA A 292 -11.39 -4.28 10.56
N ARG A 293 -11.66 -3.85 11.79
CA ARG A 293 -12.95 -3.25 12.17
C ARG A 293 -13.26 -1.98 11.39
N ASP A 294 -12.29 -1.08 11.32
CA ASP A 294 -12.49 0.21 10.67
C ASP A 294 -12.65 0.06 9.15
N THR A 295 -11.92 -0.89 8.55
CA THR A 295 -12.07 -1.21 7.12
C THR A 295 -13.45 -1.78 6.82
N LEU A 296 -13.94 -2.71 7.65
CA LEU A 296 -15.30 -3.27 7.52
C LEU A 296 -16.36 -2.19 7.70
N SER A 297 -16.22 -1.35 8.74
CA SER A 297 -17.14 -0.25 9.02
C SER A 297 -17.21 0.72 7.84
N TRP A 298 -16.05 1.10 7.28
CA TRP A 298 -15.99 1.96 6.10
C TRP A 298 -16.66 1.32 4.88
N MET A 299 -16.53 0.02 4.70
CA MET A 299 -17.08 -0.70 3.55
C MET A 299 -18.59 -0.90 3.64
N ARG A 300 -19.15 -1.04 4.85
CA ARG A 300 -20.59 -1.21 5.04
C ARG A 300 -21.38 -0.07 4.39
N GLY A 301 -22.31 -0.41 3.50
CA GLY A 301 -23.09 0.56 2.71
C GLY A 301 -22.43 1.02 1.41
N ARG A 302 -21.27 0.46 1.00
CA ARG A 302 -20.55 0.85 -0.23
C ARG A 302 -20.46 -0.25 -1.30
N GLY A 303 -21.28 -1.28 -1.22
CA GLY A 303 -21.42 -2.29 -2.29
C GLY A 303 -20.41 -3.44 -2.26
N GLY A 304 -19.62 -3.60 -1.20
CA GLY A 304 -18.70 -4.74 -1.06
C GLY A 304 -17.36 -4.57 -1.79
N PRO A 305 -16.43 -5.52 -1.61
CA PRO A 305 -15.10 -5.48 -2.21
C PRO A 305 -15.18 -5.69 -3.73
N VAL A 306 -14.38 -4.93 -4.46
CA VAL A 306 -14.26 -5.02 -5.94
C VAL A 306 -13.33 -6.15 -6.38
N THR A 307 -12.83 -6.97 -5.46
CA THR A 307 -11.87 -8.06 -5.70
C THR A 307 -12.23 -9.26 -4.84
N GLY A 308 -11.82 -10.45 -5.26
CA GLY A 308 -12.06 -11.69 -4.54
C GLY A 308 -13.09 -12.59 -5.18
N LEU A 309 -13.46 -13.65 -4.46
CA LEU A 309 -14.55 -14.56 -4.84
C LEU A 309 -15.90 -13.99 -4.37
N SER A 310 -16.92 -14.13 -5.20
CA SER A 310 -18.31 -14.00 -4.75
C SER A 310 -18.68 -15.14 -3.81
N ALA A 311 -19.83 -15.02 -3.13
CA ALA A 311 -20.32 -16.08 -2.25
C ALA A 311 -20.59 -17.39 -2.99
N ASP A 312 -21.18 -17.30 -4.19
CA ASP A 312 -21.50 -18.46 -5.02
C ASP A 312 -20.25 -19.12 -5.58
N GLU A 313 -19.26 -18.33 -6.02
CA GLU A 313 -17.97 -18.84 -6.50
C GLU A 313 -17.23 -19.57 -5.39
N GLU A 314 -17.15 -18.99 -4.18
CA GLU A 314 -16.52 -19.62 -3.03
C GLU A 314 -17.22 -20.91 -2.63
N SER A 315 -18.56 -20.91 -2.57
CA SER A 315 -19.35 -22.12 -2.26
C SER A 315 -19.11 -23.24 -3.26
N ALA A 316 -19.04 -22.90 -4.56
CA ALA A 316 -18.77 -23.89 -5.60
C ALA A 316 -17.36 -24.50 -5.46
N VAL A 317 -16.34 -23.70 -5.14
CA VAL A 317 -14.96 -24.17 -4.93
C VAL A 317 -14.87 -25.03 -3.66
N LEU A 318 -15.52 -24.64 -2.57
CA LEU A 318 -15.59 -25.44 -1.33
C LEU A 318 -16.27 -26.80 -1.57
N ALA A 319 -17.41 -26.81 -2.26
CA ALA A 319 -18.10 -28.05 -2.62
C ALA A 319 -17.20 -29.01 -3.44
N ALA A 320 -16.48 -28.46 -4.42
CA ALA A 320 -15.50 -29.22 -5.19
C ALA A 320 -14.34 -29.75 -4.33
N TRP A 321 -13.87 -28.96 -3.35
CA TRP A 321 -12.83 -29.38 -2.40
C TRP A 321 -13.27 -30.59 -1.58
N HIS A 322 -14.48 -30.56 -1.03
CA HIS A 322 -15.03 -31.63 -0.20
C HIS A 322 -15.42 -32.89 -1.00
N ALA A 323 -15.73 -32.76 -2.28
CA ALA A 323 -16.02 -33.89 -3.16
C ALA A 323 -14.80 -34.70 -3.59
N ARG A 324 -13.56 -34.28 -3.24
CA ARG A 324 -12.32 -34.99 -3.59
C ARG A 324 -12.21 -36.31 -2.80
N PRO A 325 -11.71 -37.38 -3.44
CA PRO A 325 -11.35 -38.57 -2.71
C PRO A 325 -10.35 -38.25 -1.59
N THR A 326 -10.58 -38.79 -0.40
CA THR A 326 -9.60 -38.67 0.69
C THR A 326 -8.29 -39.33 0.24
N PRO A 327 -7.13 -38.68 0.34
CA PRO A 327 -5.86 -39.35 0.09
C PRO A 327 -5.74 -40.58 1.00
N SER A 328 -5.57 -41.74 0.40
CA SER A 328 -5.37 -43.02 1.11
C SER A 328 -4.02 -43.09 1.81
#